data_af8e65ba25109d925cab1f3ffd190fcc
#
_entry.id   af8e65ba25109d925cab1f3ffd190fcc
#
_cell.length_a   1.000
_cell.length_b   1.000
_cell.length_c   1.000
_cell.angle_alpha   90.00
_cell.angle_beta   90.00
_cell.angle_gamma   90.00
#
_symmetry.space_group_name_H-M   'P 1'
#
loop_
_entity.id
_entity.type
_entity.pdbx_description
1 polymer ?
#
loop_
_entity_poly.entity_id
_entity_poly.type
_entity_poly.pdbx_seq_one_letter_code
_entity_poly.pdbx_strand_id
1 'polypeptide(L)'
;MSSDLRSEAESLARQLPGLNFKAEASEAAHIGSAGRRRAGTGEHFWQYRRYAQEDAADRVDWRRSAKGTELFVRETELETARTVLFWSDDAPGFRWKGEGDLRTKAEEAQLLMLAIGIMMSKDGERIGMLGAGRTASFGKKAVARLAEDLERGTHGQFPSPPKSAATIILASDFYAPLADWQARLAPLAAKCPEGVLLAISAPIEE
;
A
#
# COMPACT_ATOMS: atom_id res chain seq x y z
N MET A 1 -20.55 9.23 -0.81
CA MET A 1 -19.49 9.92 -0.05
C MET A 1 -19.65 11.40 -0.27
N SER A 2 -19.79 12.20 0.78
CA SER A 2 -19.96 13.64 0.62
C SER A 2 -18.70 14.21 -0.05
N SER A 3 -18.87 15.24 -0.87
CA SER A 3 -17.76 16.00 -1.49
C SER A 3 -16.75 16.47 -0.44
N ASP A 4 -17.21 16.67 0.78
CA ASP A 4 -16.43 17.13 1.92
C ASP A 4 -15.42 16.10 2.40
N LEU A 5 -15.81 14.83 2.55
CA LEU A 5 -14.89 13.76 3.01
C LEU A 5 -13.74 13.56 2.03
N ARG A 6 -14.02 13.64 0.72
CA ARG A 6 -12.99 13.53 -0.30
C ARG A 6 -12.02 14.72 -0.27
N SER A 7 -12.54 15.93 -0.15
CA SER A 7 -11.73 17.15 -0.05
C SER A 7 -10.82 17.10 1.18
N GLU A 8 -11.35 16.63 2.29
CA GLU A 8 -10.61 16.46 3.52
C GLU A 8 -9.54 15.36 3.40
N ALA A 9 -9.86 14.22 2.80
CA ALA A 9 -8.88 13.17 2.50
C ALA A 9 -7.75 13.68 1.60
N GLU A 10 -8.06 14.52 0.59
CA GLU A 10 -7.05 15.15 -0.26
C GLU A 10 -6.17 16.15 0.52
N SER A 11 -6.75 16.86 1.49
CA SER A 11 -6.01 17.77 2.38
C SER A 11 -5.11 16.98 3.33
N LEU A 12 -5.62 15.94 3.95
CA LEU A 12 -4.88 15.05 4.84
C LEU A 12 -3.73 14.36 4.09
N ALA A 13 -3.97 13.87 2.89
CA ALA A 13 -2.94 13.25 2.05
C ALA A 13 -1.76 14.18 1.69
N ARG A 14 -1.95 15.50 1.75
CA ARG A 14 -0.86 16.47 1.57
C ARG A 14 -0.03 16.69 2.85
N GLN A 15 -0.62 16.42 4.00
CA GLN A 15 0.01 16.63 5.31
C GLN A 15 0.72 15.38 5.82
N LEU A 16 0.27 14.20 5.40
CA LEU A 16 0.91 12.95 5.78
C LEU A 16 2.32 12.89 5.16
N PRO A 17 3.36 12.58 5.95
CA PRO A 17 4.68 12.28 5.41
C PRO A 17 4.57 11.08 4.49
N GLY A 18 5.36 11.06 3.41
CA GLY A 18 5.39 9.92 2.50
C GLY A 18 5.58 8.61 3.27
N LEU A 19 4.56 7.76 3.23
CA LEU A 19 4.61 6.46 3.88
C LEU A 19 5.54 5.57 3.06
N ASN A 20 6.83 5.60 3.39
CA ASN A 20 7.78 4.63 2.87
C ASN A 20 7.48 3.27 3.51
N PHE A 21 6.66 2.47 2.85
CA PHE A 21 6.54 1.04 3.11
C PHE A 21 7.79 0.31 2.56
N LYS A 22 8.98 0.86 2.83
CA LYS A 22 10.18 0.06 2.79
C LYS A 22 10.12 -0.76 4.05
N ALA A 23 9.63 -2.00 3.95
CA ALA A 23 9.96 -2.97 4.96
C ALA A 23 11.48 -2.91 5.13
N GLU A 24 11.96 -2.41 6.26
CA GLU A 24 13.24 -2.85 6.76
C GLU A 24 13.08 -4.36 6.81
N ALA A 25 13.79 -5.04 5.92
CA ALA A 25 13.80 -6.49 5.90
C ALA A 25 14.26 -6.90 7.30
N SER A 26 13.30 -7.24 8.14
CA SER A 26 13.59 -7.83 9.43
C SER A 26 14.47 -9.03 9.12
N GLU A 27 15.66 -9.09 9.72
CA GLU A 27 16.63 -10.17 9.54
C GLU A 27 16.03 -11.57 9.83
N ALA A 28 14.84 -11.64 10.38
CA ALA A 28 14.08 -12.85 10.66
C ALA A 28 13.31 -13.44 9.47
N ALA A 29 13.17 -12.72 8.35
CA ALA A 29 12.48 -13.23 7.15
C ALA A 29 13.47 -13.83 6.13
N HIS A 30 14.53 -14.45 6.61
CA HIS A 30 15.42 -15.24 5.79
C HIS A 30 14.84 -16.64 5.64
N ILE A 31 14.13 -16.84 4.55
CA ILE A 31 14.17 -18.05 3.69
C ILE A 31 13.00 -17.87 2.71
N GLY A 32 13.28 -17.30 1.51
CA GLY A 32 12.48 -17.71 0.36
C GLY A 32 11.88 -16.68 -0.58
N SER A 33 11.86 -15.38 -0.30
CA SER A 33 11.48 -14.40 -1.35
C SER A 33 12.12 -13.02 -1.12
N ALA A 34 13.45 -12.97 -1.18
CA ALA A 34 14.07 -11.72 -1.59
C ALA A 34 13.46 -11.36 -2.95
N GLY A 35 12.59 -10.34 -2.98
CA GLY A 35 12.13 -9.76 -4.23
C GLY A 35 13.37 -9.55 -5.07
N ARG A 36 13.52 -10.31 -6.16
CA ARG A 36 14.68 -10.19 -7.02
C ARG A 36 14.61 -8.81 -7.60
N ARG A 37 15.38 -7.92 -6.99
CA ARG A 37 15.67 -6.65 -7.61
C ARG A 37 16.16 -7.00 -9.01
N ARG A 38 15.50 -6.50 -10.02
CA ARG A 38 15.86 -6.74 -11.41
C ARG A 38 16.24 -5.41 -12.02
N ALA A 39 17.27 -5.45 -12.88
CA ALA A 39 17.56 -4.32 -13.74
C ALA A 39 16.34 -4.03 -14.63
N GLY A 40 15.94 -2.77 -14.74
CA GLY A 40 14.77 -2.36 -15.51
C GLY A 40 14.72 -0.86 -15.76
N THR A 41 13.54 -0.35 -16.08
CA THR A 41 13.30 1.04 -16.49
C THR A 41 12.86 1.95 -15.34
N GLY A 42 13.41 1.79 -14.13
CA GLY A 42 13.16 2.69 -13.01
C GLY A 42 14.09 3.90 -12.98
N GLU A 43 13.84 4.84 -12.06
CA GLU A 43 14.68 6.04 -11.90
C GLU A 43 15.86 5.81 -10.94
N HIS A 44 15.74 4.85 -10.02
CA HIS A 44 16.76 4.61 -9.03
C HIS A 44 17.94 3.80 -9.56
N PHE A 45 19.16 4.29 -9.26
CA PHE A 45 20.38 3.61 -9.62
C PHE A 45 20.46 2.24 -8.95
N TRP A 46 20.72 1.19 -9.78
CA TRP A 46 20.94 -0.15 -9.30
C TRP A 46 22.42 -0.49 -9.23
N GLN A 47 23.08 -0.55 -10.41
CA GLN A 47 24.50 -0.90 -10.52
C GLN A 47 25.07 -0.43 -11.85
N TYR A 48 26.40 -0.56 -11.98
CA TYR A 48 27.08 -0.48 -13.26
C TYR A 48 27.33 -1.87 -13.81
N ARG A 49 27.00 -2.05 -15.08
CA ARG A 49 27.31 -3.25 -15.85
C ARG A 49 28.22 -2.88 -17.01
N ARG A 50 29.07 -3.82 -17.43
CA ARG A 50 29.85 -3.63 -18.67
C ARG A 50 28.92 -3.52 -19.87
N TYR A 51 29.26 -2.63 -20.79
CA TYR A 51 28.56 -2.47 -22.06
C TYR A 51 28.62 -3.75 -22.88
N ALA A 52 27.49 -4.18 -23.44
CA ALA A 52 27.37 -5.26 -24.40
C ALA A 52 26.93 -4.69 -25.76
N GLN A 53 27.23 -5.42 -26.86
CA GLN A 53 26.94 -4.91 -28.22
C GLN A 53 25.45 -4.67 -28.51
N GLU A 54 24.57 -5.27 -27.74
CA GLU A 54 23.11 -5.12 -27.77
C GLU A 54 22.60 -3.89 -27.01
N ASP A 55 23.45 -3.22 -26.28
CA ASP A 55 23.07 -2.02 -25.55
C ASP A 55 23.08 -0.80 -26.47
N ALA A 56 22.05 0.05 -26.32
CA ALA A 56 22.03 1.32 -27.01
C ALA A 56 23.14 2.25 -26.50
N ALA A 57 23.81 2.92 -27.39
CA ALA A 57 24.99 3.78 -27.06
C ALA A 57 24.64 4.96 -26.15
N ASP A 58 23.39 5.39 -26.13
CA ASP A 58 22.86 6.44 -25.26
C ASP A 58 22.78 6.03 -23.77
N ARG A 59 22.82 4.72 -23.47
CA ARG A 59 22.87 4.17 -22.12
C ARG A 59 24.23 4.14 -21.47
N VAL A 60 25.30 4.44 -22.24
CA VAL A 60 26.67 4.43 -21.73
C VAL A 60 26.88 5.59 -20.76
N ASP A 61 27.32 5.28 -19.54
CA ASP A 61 27.80 6.29 -18.60
C ASP A 61 29.23 6.69 -18.95
N TRP A 62 29.36 7.71 -19.79
CA TRP A 62 30.64 8.22 -20.27
C TRP A 62 31.54 8.72 -19.13
N ARG A 63 30.96 9.26 -18.05
CA ARG A 63 31.70 9.74 -16.90
C ARG A 63 32.37 8.61 -16.12
N ARG A 64 31.68 7.48 -15.99
CA ARG A 64 32.23 6.28 -15.36
C ARG A 64 33.25 5.61 -16.27
N SER A 65 32.93 5.49 -17.54
CA SER A 65 33.74 4.84 -18.55
C SER A 65 35.07 5.56 -18.82
N ALA A 66 35.12 6.89 -18.69
CA ALA A 66 36.33 7.69 -18.87
C ALA A 66 37.43 7.42 -17.82
N LYS A 67 37.13 6.66 -16.76
CA LYS A 67 38.12 6.34 -15.70
C LYS A 67 38.89 5.02 -15.98
N GLY A 68 38.61 4.36 -17.08
CA GLY A 68 39.21 3.08 -17.44
C GLY A 68 39.09 2.80 -18.92
N THR A 69 39.44 1.58 -19.33
CA THR A 69 39.39 1.11 -20.73
C THR A 69 38.07 0.44 -21.10
N GLU A 70 37.16 0.26 -20.15
CA GLU A 70 35.90 -0.44 -20.34
C GLU A 70 34.72 0.52 -20.34
N LEU A 71 33.73 0.25 -21.18
CA LEU A 71 32.48 1.00 -21.21
C LEU A 71 31.49 0.41 -20.19
N PHE A 72 30.84 1.28 -19.46
CA PHE A 72 29.83 0.92 -18.47
C PHE A 72 28.46 1.51 -18.81
N VAL A 73 27.44 0.69 -18.62
CA VAL A 73 26.04 1.06 -18.70
C VAL A 73 25.50 1.21 -17.28
N ARG A 74 24.75 2.28 -17.04
CA ARG A 74 24.03 2.47 -15.79
C ARG A 74 22.75 1.63 -15.85
N GLU A 75 22.63 0.64 -14.98
CA GLU A 75 21.37 -0.08 -14.75
C GLU A 75 20.57 0.60 -13.66
N THR A 76 19.27 0.75 -13.91
CA THR A 76 18.30 1.24 -12.94
C THR A 76 17.51 0.08 -12.37
N GLU A 77 16.97 0.25 -11.16
CA GLU A 77 16.12 -0.75 -10.53
C GLU A 77 14.77 -0.81 -11.26
N LEU A 78 14.25 -2.00 -11.49
CA LEU A 78 12.91 -2.18 -12.03
C LEU A 78 11.91 -1.84 -10.93
N GLU A 79 11.34 -0.66 -10.98
CA GLU A 79 10.21 -0.26 -10.14
C GLU A 79 8.93 -0.92 -10.67
N THR A 80 8.57 -2.05 -10.07
CA THR A 80 7.26 -2.66 -10.30
C THR A 80 6.26 -2.04 -9.33
N ALA A 81 5.23 -1.41 -9.88
CA ALA A 81 4.13 -0.88 -9.09
C ALA A 81 3.56 -1.97 -8.17
N ARG A 82 3.56 -1.70 -6.86
CA ARG A 82 2.97 -2.58 -5.86
C ARG A 82 1.46 -2.53 -5.92
N THR A 83 0.82 -3.57 -5.41
CA THR A 83 -0.61 -3.58 -5.20
C THR A 83 -0.88 -3.37 -3.72
N VAL A 84 -1.64 -2.34 -3.39
CA VAL A 84 -2.07 -2.00 -2.02
C VAL A 84 -3.57 -2.22 -1.92
N LEU A 85 -3.97 -3.11 -1.01
CA LEU A 85 -5.36 -3.47 -0.79
C LEU A 85 -5.82 -3.01 0.59
N PHE A 86 -6.95 -2.34 0.62
CA PHE A 86 -7.56 -1.79 1.83
C PHE A 86 -8.71 -2.66 2.32
N TRP A 87 -8.88 -2.75 3.61
CA TRP A 87 -10.07 -3.32 4.23
C TRP A 87 -10.39 -2.56 5.51
N SER A 88 -11.65 -2.21 5.68
CA SER A 88 -12.17 -1.56 6.88
C SER A 88 -13.16 -2.46 7.56
N ASP A 89 -13.06 -2.58 8.87
CA ASP A 89 -14.09 -3.20 9.69
C ASP A 89 -15.42 -2.43 9.55
N ASP A 90 -16.52 -3.13 9.68
CA ASP A 90 -17.86 -2.55 9.70
C ASP A 90 -18.75 -3.19 10.79
N ALA A 91 -18.12 -3.82 11.78
CA ALA A 91 -18.79 -4.33 12.96
C ALA A 91 -19.59 -3.22 13.66
N PRO A 92 -20.71 -3.54 14.35
CA PRO A 92 -21.54 -2.54 15.03
C PRO A 92 -20.74 -1.63 15.98
N GLY A 93 -19.79 -2.18 16.74
CA GLY A 93 -18.90 -1.41 17.62
C GLY A 93 -17.98 -0.44 16.88
N PHE A 94 -17.63 -0.74 15.63
CA PHE A 94 -16.81 0.14 14.80
C PHE A 94 -17.61 1.32 14.22
N ARG A 95 -18.93 1.22 14.18
CA ARG A 95 -19.85 2.30 13.78
C ARG A 95 -20.25 3.23 14.94
N TRP A 96 -19.75 2.97 16.13
CA TRP A 96 -20.00 3.80 17.28
C TRP A 96 -19.19 5.10 17.21
N LYS A 97 -19.73 6.23 17.68
CA LYS A 97 -19.12 7.55 17.56
C LYS A 97 -18.82 8.26 18.89
N GLY A 98 -19.10 7.64 20.02
CA GLY A 98 -18.95 8.34 21.30
C GLY A 98 -19.97 9.48 21.50
N GLU A 99 -19.73 10.33 22.49
CA GLU A 99 -20.54 11.52 22.79
C GLU A 99 -20.07 12.72 21.96
N GLY A 100 -21.03 13.53 21.54
CA GLY A 100 -20.79 14.78 20.81
C GLY A 100 -20.89 14.61 19.28
N ASP A 101 -20.38 15.60 18.57
CA ASP A 101 -20.46 15.70 17.09
C ASP A 101 -19.20 15.08 16.41
N LEU A 102 -18.75 13.96 16.95
CA LEU A 102 -17.59 13.23 16.44
C LEU A 102 -17.99 12.28 15.29
N ARG A 103 -17.03 11.96 14.44
CA ARG A 103 -17.18 10.88 13.46
C ARG A 103 -17.22 9.54 14.16
N THR A 104 -17.88 8.57 13.53
CA THR A 104 -17.74 7.17 13.90
C THR A 104 -16.32 6.67 13.61
N LYS A 105 -15.88 5.62 14.31
CA LYS A 105 -14.59 4.97 14.00
C LYS A 105 -14.51 4.54 12.52
N ALA A 106 -15.63 4.06 11.95
CA ALA A 106 -15.71 3.71 10.54
C ALA A 106 -15.51 4.90 9.60
N GLU A 107 -16.11 6.06 9.90
CA GLU A 107 -15.92 7.28 9.09
C GLU A 107 -14.48 7.81 9.17
N GLU A 108 -13.84 7.72 10.35
CA GLU A 108 -12.45 8.09 10.52
C GLU A 108 -11.51 7.13 9.76
N ALA A 109 -11.78 5.83 9.83
CA ALA A 109 -11.07 4.83 9.04
C ALA A 109 -11.20 5.08 7.53
N GLN A 110 -12.40 5.43 7.05
CA GLN A 110 -12.64 5.76 5.64
C GLN A 110 -11.83 6.98 5.20
N LEU A 111 -11.77 8.01 6.03
CA LEU A 111 -10.98 9.22 5.76
C LEU A 111 -9.50 8.89 5.64
N LEU A 112 -8.94 8.20 6.63
CA LEU A 112 -7.53 7.81 6.66
C LEU A 112 -7.17 6.90 5.49
N MET A 113 -7.96 5.87 5.23
CA MET A 113 -7.72 4.95 4.12
C MET A 113 -7.79 5.63 2.76
N LEU A 114 -8.73 6.55 2.58
CA LEU A 114 -8.82 7.31 1.34
C LEU A 114 -7.63 8.25 1.19
N ALA A 115 -7.17 8.90 2.25
CA ALA A 115 -5.97 9.75 2.21
C ALA A 115 -4.72 8.94 1.85
N ILE A 116 -4.53 7.78 2.47
CA ILE A 116 -3.43 6.85 2.15
C ILE A 116 -3.55 6.36 0.70
N GLY A 117 -4.76 6.00 0.26
CA GLY A 117 -5.01 5.58 -1.12
C GLY A 117 -4.67 6.66 -2.16
N ILE A 118 -4.98 7.93 -1.86
CA ILE A 118 -4.60 9.08 -2.69
C ILE A 118 -3.07 9.20 -2.79
N MET A 119 -2.36 9.06 -1.67
CA MET A 119 -0.90 9.09 -1.64
C MET A 119 -0.31 7.94 -2.48
N MET A 120 -0.70 6.70 -2.19
CA MET A 120 -0.21 5.53 -2.92
C MET A 120 -0.47 5.63 -4.42
N SER A 121 -1.65 6.15 -4.80
CA SER A 121 -1.98 6.36 -6.21
C SER A 121 -1.12 7.44 -6.88
N LYS A 122 -0.68 8.48 -6.15
CA LYS A 122 0.27 9.49 -6.65
C LYS A 122 1.67 8.91 -6.84
N ASP A 123 2.06 7.98 -5.96
CA ASP A 123 3.34 7.27 -6.02
C ASP A 123 3.34 6.16 -7.10
N GLY A 124 2.28 6.07 -7.91
CA GLY A 124 2.19 5.11 -9.01
C GLY A 124 1.78 3.70 -8.59
N GLU A 125 1.32 3.49 -7.36
CA GLU A 125 0.89 2.20 -6.88
C GLU A 125 -0.53 1.83 -7.34
N ARG A 126 -0.81 0.53 -7.43
CA ARG A 126 -2.17 0.02 -7.68
C ARG A 126 -2.93 -0.04 -6.38
N ILE A 127 -4.09 0.56 -6.34
CA ILE A 127 -4.93 0.55 -5.15
C ILE A 127 -6.28 -0.12 -5.40
N GLY A 128 -6.85 -0.72 -4.37
CA GLY A 128 -8.17 -1.33 -4.42
C GLY A 128 -8.65 -1.81 -3.06
N MET A 129 -9.91 -2.22 -2.98
CA MET A 129 -10.50 -2.77 -1.76
C MET A 129 -10.34 -4.30 -1.75
N LEU A 130 -9.87 -4.84 -0.65
CA LEU A 130 -9.75 -6.29 -0.44
C LEU A 130 -11.15 -6.88 -0.29
N GLY A 131 -11.46 -7.93 -1.05
CA GLY A 131 -12.78 -8.57 -1.02
C GLY A 131 -13.85 -7.93 -1.91
N ALA A 132 -13.62 -6.77 -2.52
CA ALA A 132 -14.60 -6.10 -3.40
C ALA A 132 -14.85 -6.80 -4.75
N GLY A 133 -14.15 -7.89 -5.05
CA GLY A 133 -14.28 -8.61 -6.32
C GLY A 133 -13.74 -7.86 -7.54
N ARG A 134 -13.13 -6.71 -7.33
CA ARG A 134 -12.53 -5.85 -8.37
C ARG A 134 -11.01 -5.92 -8.32
N THR A 135 -10.38 -5.75 -9.47
CA THR A 135 -8.92 -5.67 -9.58
C THR A 135 -8.43 -4.27 -9.17
N ALA A 136 -7.36 -4.22 -8.39
CA ALA A 136 -6.66 -2.99 -8.07
C ALA A 136 -6.18 -2.28 -9.35
N SER A 137 -6.25 -0.96 -9.37
CA SER A 137 -5.95 -0.14 -10.54
C SER A 137 -5.21 1.15 -10.17
N PHE A 138 -4.88 1.95 -11.16
CA PHE A 138 -4.09 3.18 -11.02
C PHE A 138 -4.91 4.46 -11.12
N GLY A 139 -4.36 5.53 -10.59
CA GLY A 139 -4.75 6.90 -10.86
C GLY A 139 -6.11 7.29 -10.31
N LYS A 140 -6.66 8.41 -10.79
CA LYS A 140 -7.88 9.03 -10.26
C LYS A 140 -9.10 8.10 -10.24
N LYS A 141 -9.21 7.19 -11.23
CA LYS A 141 -10.31 6.20 -11.28
C LYS A 141 -10.20 5.16 -10.17
N ALA A 142 -8.97 4.78 -9.79
CA ALA A 142 -8.74 3.86 -8.68
C ALA A 142 -9.14 4.50 -7.35
N VAL A 143 -8.78 5.77 -7.13
CA VAL A 143 -9.17 6.54 -5.95
C VAL A 143 -10.70 6.66 -5.85
N ALA A 144 -11.37 6.98 -6.96
CA ALA A 144 -12.84 7.07 -6.97
C ALA A 144 -13.50 5.73 -6.61
N ARG A 145 -12.99 4.61 -7.16
CA ARG A 145 -13.49 3.27 -6.84
C ARG A 145 -13.22 2.87 -5.40
N LEU A 146 -12.05 3.20 -4.87
CA LEU A 146 -11.73 2.96 -3.47
C LEU A 146 -12.71 3.71 -2.57
N ALA A 147 -13.01 4.97 -2.88
CA ALA A 147 -14.00 5.76 -2.16
C ALA A 147 -15.39 5.11 -2.17
N GLU A 148 -15.86 4.66 -3.35
CA GLU A 148 -17.15 3.96 -3.47
C GLU A 148 -17.17 2.65 -2.68
N ASP A 149 -16.08 1.89 -2.71
CA ASP A 149 -16.00 0.59 -2.03
C ASP A 149 -15.93 0.78 -0.50
N LEU A 150 -15.21 1.80 0.00
CA LEU A 150 -15.19 2.18 1.41
C LEU A 150 -16.58 2.60 1.91
N GLU A 151 -17.31 3.39 1.13
CA GLU A 151 -18.67 3.82 1.47
C GLU A 151 -19.67 2.65 1.51
N ARG A 152 -19.52 1.67 0.59
CA ARG A 152 -20.36 0.48 0.55
C ARG A 152 -20.14 -0.42 1.76
N GLY A 153 -18.93 -0.43 2.32
CA GLY A 153 -18.53 -1.29 3.42
C GLY A 153 -18.30 -2.75 3.02
N THR A 154 -17.95 -3.56 4.00
CA THR A 154 -17.60 -4.98 3.82
C THR A 154 -18.71 -5.95 4.19
N HIS A 155 -19.85 -5.44 4.67
CA HIS A 155 -21.00 -6.22 5.15
C HIS A 155 -20.64 -7.27 6.21
N GLY A 156 -19.71 -6.93 7.12
CA GLY A 156 -19.29 -7.78 8.22
C GLY A 156 -18.44 -9.00 7.84
N GLN A 157 -18.04 -9.10 6.58
CA GLN A 157 -17.23 -10.24 6.13
C GLN A 157 -15.74 -9.90 6.12
N PHE A 158 -14.97 -10.74 6.83
CA PHE A 158 -13.52 -10.68 6.70
C PHE A 158 -13.10 -11.33 5.37
N PRO A 159 -12.29 -10.65 4.55
CA PRO A 159 -12.04 -11.08 3.19
C PRO A 159 -11.07 -12.26 3.10
N SER A 160 -11.22 -13.03 2.04
CA SER A 160 -10.24 -14.05 1.67
C SER A 160 -8.94 -13.41 1.17
N PRO A 161 -7.80 -14.12 1.30
CA PRO A 161 -6.53 -13.65 0.78
C PRO A 161 -6.59 -13.33 -0.72
N PRO A 162 -5.85 -12.30 -1.18
CA PRO A 162 -5.81 -11.96 -2.59
C PRO A 162 -5.13 -13.08 -3.42
N LYS A 163 -5.41 -13.09 -4.72
CA LYS A 163 -4.84 -14.10 -5.63
C LYS A 163 -3.31 -13.95 -5.80
N SER A 164 -2.81 -12.74 -5.74
CA SER A 164 -1.39 -12.38 -5.86
C SER A 164 -0.92 -11.62 -4.63
N ALA A 165 0.40 -11.61 -4.41
CA ALA A 165 1.00 -10.84 -3.33
C ALA A 165 0.62 -9.37 -3.42
N ALA A 166 0.30 -8.78 -2.25
CA ALA A 166 -0.10 -7.39 -2.10
C ALA A 166 0.32 -6.88 -0.72
N THR A 167 0.48 -5.58 -0.59
CA THR A 167 0.51 -4.91 0.71
C THR A 167 -0.91 -4.71 1.19
N ILE A 168 -1.21 -5.03 2.45
CA ILE A 168 -2.56 -4.92 3.01
C ILE A 168 -2.60 -3.82 4.05
N ILE A 169 -3.65 -3.01 4.01
CA ILE A 169 -3.95 -2.01 5.05
C ILE A 169 -5.33 -2.33 5.61
N LEU A 170 -5.36 -2.71 6.89
CA LEU A 170 -6.56 -3.10 7.61
C LEU A 170 -6.88 -2.07 8.70
N ALA A 171 -8.11 -1.58 8.76
CA ALA A 171 -8.59 -0.72 9.84
C ALA A 171 -9.67 -1.42 10.67
N SER A 172 -9.48 -1.43 11.97
CA SER A 172 -10.44 -1.93 12.96
C SER A 172 -10.13 -1.32 14.33
N ASP A 173 -10.97 -1.52 15.33
CA ASP A 173 -10.64 -1.26 16.73
C ASP A 173 -9.86 -2.41 17.40
N PHE A 174 -9.81 -3.57 16.74
CA PHE A 174 -9.13 -4.78 17.21
C PHE A 174 -9.58 -5.29 18.59
N TYR A 175 -10.80 -4.97 19.04
CA TYR A 175 -11.32 -5.40 20.34
C TYR A 175 -11.77 -6.86 20.39
N ALA A 176 -11.90 -7.54 19.24
CA ALA A 176 -12.14 -8.97 19.24
C ALA A 176 -10.96 -9.73 19.90
N PRO A 177 -11.18 -10.94 20.45
CA PRO A 177 -10.14 -11.75 21.06
C PRO A 177 -8.94 -11.96 20.14
N LEU A 178 -7.73 -11.94 20.70
CA LEU A 178 -6.48 -12.09 19.94
C LEU A 178 -6.47 -13.37 19.07
N ALA A 179 -7.01 -14.46 19.60
CA ALA A 179 -7.11 -15.74 18.86
C ALA A 179 -7.93 -15.61 17.58
N ASP A 180 -9.01 -14.83 17.62
CA ASP A 180 -9.86 -14.60 16.45
C ASP A 180 -9.12 -13.79 15.39
N TRP A 181 -8.39 -12.73 15.81
CA TRP A 181 -7.55 -11.95 14.91
C TRP A 181 -6.41 -12.77 14.33
N GLN A 182 -5.75 -13.61 15.14
CA GLN A 182 -4.72 -14.51 14.63
C GLN A 182 -5.28 -15.47 13.56
N ALA A 183 -6.44 -16.05 13.79
CA ALA A 183 -7.08 -16.94 12.82
C ALA A 183 -7.46 -16.22 11.52
N ARG A 184 -7.92 -14.98 11.60
CA ARG A 184 -8.28 -14.14 10.43
C ARG A 184 -7.07 -13.67 9.65
N LEU A 185 -6.00 -13.26 10.33
CA LEU A 185 -4.81 -12.68 9.71
C LEU A 185 -3.85 -13.73 9.16
N ALA A 186 -3.78 -14.92 9.74
CA ALA A 186 -2.84 -15.95 9.30
C ALA A 186 -2.92 -16.29 7.80
N PRO A 187 -4.11 -16.47 7.19
CA PRO A 187 -4.22 -16.71 5.75
C PRO A 187 -3.76 -15.53 4.90
N LEU A 188 -3.94 -14.30 5.38
CA LEU A 188 -3.48 -13.09 4.70
C LEU A 188 -1.95 -12.98 4.78
N ALA A 189 -1.38 -13.15 5.96
CA ALA A 189 0.07 -13.08 6.18
C ALA A 189 0.84 -14.12 5.36
N ALA A 190 0.25 -15.29 5.12
CA ALA A 190 0.86 -16.31 4.27
C ALA A 190 1.05 -15.88 2.81
N LYS A 191 0.25 -14.94 2.31
CA LYS A 191 0.30 -14.45 0.93
C LYS A 191 0.78 -13.01 0.79
N CYS A 192 0.64 -12.23 1.83
CA CYS A 192 0.90 -10.80 1.84
C CYS A 192 2.06 -10.53 2.81
N PRO A 193 3.29 -10.36 2.30
CA PRO A 193 4.48 -10.22 3.14
C PRO A 193 4.50 -8.92 3.94
N GLU A 194 3.71 -7.95 3.52
CA GLU A 194 3.62 -6.63 4.15
C GLU A 194 2.17 -6.32 4.53
N GLY A 195 1.97 -5.81 5.73
CA GLY A 195 0.67 -5.39 6.20
C GLY A 195 0.77 -4.26 7.23
N VAL A 196 -0.21 -3.39 7.23
CA VAL A 196 -0.40 -2.32 8.21
C VAL A 196 -1.74 -2.51 8.88
N LEU A 197 -1.74 -2.47 10.20
CA LEU A 197 -2.94 -2.48 11.02
C LEU A 197 -3.17 -1.06 11.55
N LEU A 198 -4.28 -0.45 11.17
CA LEU A 198 -4.72 0.84 11.66
C LEU A 198 -5.71 0.61 12.80
N ALA A 199 -5.25 0.76 14.03
CA ALA A 199 -6.12 0.73 15.19
C ALA A 199 -6.83 2.09 15.31
N ILE A 200 -8.16 2.07 15.26
CA ILE A 200 -9.00 3.26 15.38
C ILE A 200 -9.74 3.18 16.71
N SER A 201 -9.41 4.06 17.62
CA SER A 201 -10.08 4.21 18.93
C SER A 201 -10.89 5.50 18.98
N ALA A 202 -11.93 5.52 19.78
CA ALA A 202 -12.63 6.77 20.12
C ALA A 202 -11.97 7.39 21.37
N PRO A 203 -11.98 8.75 21.51
CA PRO A 203 -11.31 9.42 22.63
C PRO A 203 -11.75 8.95 24.02
N ILE A 204 -12.94 8.38 24.14
CA ILE A 204 -13.45 7.86 25.44
C ILE A 204 -12.96 6.43 25.72
N GLU A 205 -12.31 5.77 24.77
CA GLU A 205 -11.77 4.40 24.89
C GLU A 205 -10.30 4.40 25.30
N GLU A 206 -9.67 5.59 25.37
CA GLU A 206 -8.32 5.81 25.89
C GLU A 206 -8.34 6.04 27.41
#